data_651981e337d2ee15e1dae6bec2e490f7
#
_entry.id   651981e337d2ee15e1dae6bec2e490f7
#
_cell.length_a   1.000
_cell.length_b   1.000
_cell.length_c   1.000
_cell.angle_alpha   90.00
_cell.angle_beta   90.00
_cell.angle_gamma   90.00
#
_symmetry.space_group_name_H-M   'P 1'
#
loop_
_entity.id
_entity.type
_entity.pdbx_description
1 polymer ?
#
loop_
_entity_poly.entity_id
_entity_poly.type
_entity_poly.pdbx_seq_one_letter_code
_entity_poly.pdbx_strand_id
1 'polypeptide(L)'
;KKRVAIAGALVLQARYLLLDEPTAGLDPAGRTQMIAIIRRIVAQGNHVIISSHDIDLIYEISDAVYVLRQGQILTHGAPGEVFACTEAMEQAGLTQPWLVKLHTQLGLPLCKTETEFFHRMQKCAFREAS
;
A
#
# COMPACT_ATOMS: atom_id res chain seq x y z
N LYS A 1 4.82 -21.53 0.16
CA LYS A 1 3.71 -21.85 -0.75
C LYS A 1 3.33 -20.65 -1.63
N LYS A 2 3.07 -19.44 -1.09
CA LYS A 2 2.65 -18.24 -1.87
C LYS A 2 3.67 -17.85 -2.96
N ARG A 3 4.98 -17.90 -2.68
CA ARG A 3 6.04 -17.59 -3.66
C ARG A 3 6.08 -18.56 -4.83
N VAL A 4 5.82 -19.84 -4.59
CA VAL A 4 5.78 -20.88 -5.64
C VAL A 4 4.59 -20.64 -6.56
N ALA A 5 3.43 -20.25 -6.02
CA ALA A 5 2.25 -19.91 -6.81
C ALA A 5 2.51 -18.68 -7.71
N ILE A 6 3.16 -17.63 -7.19
CA ILE A 6 3.53 -16.45 -7.98
C ILE A 6 4.54 -16.82 -9.08
N ALA A 7 5.55 -17.63 -8.76
CA ALA A 7 6.50 -18.11 -9.77
C ALA A 7 5.81 -18.91 -10.88
N GLY A 8 4.84 -19.77 -10.54
CA GLY A 8 4.03 -20.50 -11.52
C GLY A 8 3.20 -19.58 -12.43
N ALA A 9 2.60 -18.54 -11.88
CA ALA A 9 1.84 -17.55 -12.65
C ALA A 9 2.72 -16.76 -13.62
N LEU A 10 3.96 -16.44 -13.22
CA LEU A 10 4.94 -15.75 -14.07
C LEU A 10 5.42 -16.62 -15.23
N VAL A 11 5.58 -17.94 -15.03
CA VAL A 11 5.93 -18.89 -16.10
C VAL A 11 4.85 -18.93 -17.19
N LEU A 12 3.58 -18.71 -16.83
CA LEU A 12 2.46 -18.65 -17.77
C LEU A 12 2.39 -17.33 -18.56
N GLN A 13 3.34 -16.43 -18.39
CA GLN A 13 3.38 -15.11 -19.05
C GLN A 13 2.08 -14.30 -18.84
N ALA A 14 1.46 -14.43 -17.68
CA ALA A 14 0.24 -13.74 -17.34
C ALA A 14 0.50 -12.22 -17.27
N ARG A 15 -0.19 -11.47 -18.12
CA ARG A 15 -0.11 -10.01 -18.17
C ARG A 15 -0.76 -9.36 -16.95
N TYR A 16 -1.74 -10.02 -16.36
CA TYR A 16 -2.47 -9.61 -15.14
C TYR A 16 -2.31 -10.66 -14.06
N LEU A 17 -1.93 -10.25 -12.88
CA LEU A 17 -1.77 -11.10 -11.70
C LEU A 17 -2.71 -10.63 -10.60
N LEU A 18 -3.57 -11.53 -10.12
CA LEU A 18 -4.45 -11.29 -8.99
C LEU A 18 -3.88 -11.95 -7.75
N LEU A 19 -3.65 -11.17 -6.71
CA LEU A 19 -3.11 -11.63 -5.44
C LEU A 19 -4.11 -11.35 -4.32
N ASP A 20 -4.57 -12.41 -3.67
CA ASP A 20 -5.44 -12.31 -2.50
C ASP A 20 -4.60 -12.48 -1.23
N GLU A 21 -4.61 -11.44 -0.38
CA GLU A 21 -3.88 -11.40 0.88
C GLU A 21 -2.42 -11.89 0.76
N PRO A 22 -1.58 -11.28 -0.12
CA PRO A 22 -0.26 -11.83 -0.43
C PRO A 22 0.70 -11.84 0.76
N THR A 23 0.52 -10.93 1.72
CA THR A 23 1.39 -10.80 2.89
C THR A 23 0.83 -11.45 4.16
N ALA A 24 -0.40 -11.93 4.14
CA ALA A 24 -1.02 -12.54 5.33
C ALA A 24 -0.22 -13.75 5.85
N GLY A 25 0.06 -13.73 7.15
CA GLY A 25 0.82 -14.78 7.83
C GLY A 25 2.31 -14.78 7.56
N LEU A 26 2.85 -13.74 6.92
CA LEU A 26 4.28 -13.57 6.76
C LEU A 26 4.87 -12.79 7.94
N ASP A 27 6.10 -13.14 8.32
CA ASP A 27 6.93 -12.34 9.20
C ASP A 27 7.41 -11.04 8.50
N PRO A 28 7.96 -10.05 9.21
CA PRO A 28 8.40 -8.78 8.61
C PRO A 28 9.38 -8.96 7.44
N ALA A 29 10.32 -9.90 7.54
CA ALA A 29 11.26 -10.19 6.47
C ALA A 29 10.55 -10.79 5.23
N GLY A 30 9.62 -11.70 5.45
CA GLY A 30 8.78 -12.28 4.39
C GLY A 30 7.89 -11.25 3.71
N ARG A 31 7.32 -10.31 4.49
CA ARG A 31 6.55 -9.17 3.97
C ARG A 31 7.40 -8.29 3.05
N THR A 32 8.58 -7.88 3.49
CA THR A 32 9.52 -7.08 2.69
C THR A 32 9.90 -7.79 1.38
N GLN A 33 10.19 -9.09 1.45
CA GLN A 33 10.51 -9.87 0.25
C GLN A 33 9.31 -9.99 -0.71
N MET A 34 8.08 -10.13 -0.19
CA MET A 34 6.88 -10.18 -1.02
C MET A 34 6.66 -8.86 -1.75
N ILE A 35 6.82 -7.73 -1.06
CA ILE A 35 6.74 -6.39 -1.66
C ILE A 35 7.78 -6.23 -2.78
N ALA A 36 9.01 -6.67 -2.54
CA ALA A 36 10.07 -6.62 -3.56
C ALA A 36 9.73 -7.47 -4.80
N ILE A 37 9.12 -8.64 -4.62
CA ILE A 37 8.64 -9.49 -5.73
C ILE A 37 7.55 -8.77 -6.51
N ILE A 38 6.55 -8.21 -5.84
CA ILE A 38 5.44 -7.48 -6.48
C ILE A 38 5.98 -6.31 -7.30
N ARG A 39 6.86 -5.49 -6.72
CA ARG A 39 7.50 -4.36 -7.42
C ARG A 39 8.29 -4.80 -8.66
N ARG A 40 9.00 -5.93 -8.57
CA ARG A 40 9.74 -6.50 -9.72
C ARG A 40 8.80 -6.93 -10.84
N ILE A 41 7.67 -7.56 -10.51
CA ILE A 41 6.66 -7.98 -11.48
C ILE A 41 6.09 -6.76 -12.22
N VAL A 42 5.74 -5.71 -11.49
CA VAL A 42 5.24 -4.46 -12.09
C VAL A 42 6.30 -3.80 -12.96
N ALA A 43 7.57 -3.76 -12.51
CA ALA A 43 8.67 -3.21 -13.29
C ALA A 43 8.95 -3.97 -14.62
N GLN A 44 8.53 -5.23 -14.72
CA GLN A 44 8.57 -6.02 -15.95
C GLN A 44 7.40 -5.75 -16.91
N GLY A 45 6.52 -4.80 -16.58
CA GLY A 45 5.38 -4.43 -17.41
C GLY A 45 4.10 -5.24 -17.16
N ASN A 46 4.06 -6.03 -16.08
CA ASN A 46 2.86 -6.75 -15.69
C ASN A 46 1.97 -5.87 -14.80
N HIS A 47 0.67 -6.18 -14.82
CA HIS A 47 -0.31 -5.53 -13.94
C HIS A 47 -0.62 -6.44 -12.75
N VAL A 48 -0.62 -5.87 -11.54
CA VAL A 48 -0.91 -6.62 -10.32
C VAL A 48 -2.13 -6.01 -9.65
N ILE A 49 -3.12 -6.83 -9.37
CA ILE A 49 -4.30 -6.47 -8.59
C ILE A 49 -4.19 -7.20 -7.24
N ILE A 50 -4.31 -6.46 -6.15
CA ILE A 50 -4.13 -7.00 -4.80
C ILE A 50 -5.41 -6.74 -4.01
N SER A 51 -5.97 -7.79 -3.40
CA SER A 51 -6.94 -7.66 -2.32
C SER A 51 -6.22 -7.83 -0.98
N SER A 52 -6.42 -6.91 -0.06
CA SER A 52 -5.86 -6.99 1.29
C SER A 52 -6.63 -6.11 2.27
N HIS A 53 -6.62 -6.51 3.55
CA HIS A 53 -7.05 -5.69 4.67
C HIS A 53 -5.88 -4.94 5.34
N ASP A 54 -4.65 -5.18 4.91
CA ASP A 54 -3.45 -4.43 5.32
C ASP A 54 -3.41 -3.09 4.57
N ILE A 55 -4.08 -2.08 5.13
CA ILE A 55 -4.22 -0.75 4.53
C ILE A 55 -2.88 -0.04 4.37
N ASP A 56 -1.93 -0.25 5.27
CA ASP A 56 -0.60 0.35 5.19
C ASP A 56 0.19 -0.23 4.02
N LEU A 57 0.07 -1.55 3.78
CA LEU A 57 0.63 -2.21 2.61
C LEU A 57 0.04 -1.62 1.33
N ILE A 58 -1.30 -1.58 1.23
CA ILE A 58 -1.99 -1.07 0.04
C ILE A 58 -1.60 0.38 -0.22
N TYR A 59 -1.55 1.22 0.82
CA TYR A 59 -1.09 2.60 0.69
C TYR A 59 0.33 2.70 0.14
N GLU A 60 1.25 1.87 0.66
CA GLU A 60 2.66 1.89 0.29
C GLU A 60 2.91 1.51 -1.18
N ILE A 61 2.23 0.46 -1.69
CA ILE A 61 2.61 -0.18 -2.96
C ILE A 61 1.68 0.10 -4.12
N SER A 62 0.46 0.63 -3.90
CA SER A 62 -0.53 0.79 -4.96
C SER A 62 -0.41 2.12 -5.69
N ASP A 63 -0.74 2.12 -6.97
CA ASP A 63 -0.91 3.31 -7.81
C ASP A 63 -2.37 3.79 -7.80
N ALA A 64 -3.31 2.86 -7.66
CA ALA A 64 -4.73 3.13 -7.51
C ALA A 64 -5.37 2.18 -6.49
N VAL A 65 -6.38 2.67 -5.80
CA VAL A 65 -7.10 1.92 -4.76
C VAL A 65 -8.59 1.95 -5.03
N TYR A 66 -9.25 0.83 -4.82
CA TYR A 66 -10.70 0.68 -4.81
C TYR A 66 -11.11 0.20 -3.42
N VAL A 67 -11.99 0.94 -2.76
CA VAL A 67 -12.55 0.56 -1.46
C VAL A 67 -13.90 -0.10 -1.69
N LEU A 68 -14.00 -1.38 -1.29
CA LEU A 68 -15.21 -2.16 -1.47
C LEU A 68 -15.88 -2.44 -0.12
N ARG A 69 -17.21 -2.35 -0.12
CA ARG A 69 -18.04 -2.78 1.00
C ARG A 69 -19.34 -3.40 0.49
N GLN A 70 -19.70 -4.57 1.00
CA GLN A 70 -20.94 -5.27 0.64
C GLN A 70 -21.17 -5.41 -0.88
N GLY A 71 -20.08 -5.69 -1.63
CA GLY A 71 -20.15 -5.86 -3.08
C GLY A 71 -20.22 -4.56 -3.88
N GLN A 72 -20.12 -3.40 -3.24
CA GLN A 72 -20.14 -2.09 -3.91
C GLN A 72 -18.81 -1.37 -3.75
N ILE A 73 -18.45 -0.58 -4.76
CA ILE A 73 -17.31 0.33 -4.71
C ILE A 73 -17.78 1.61 -4.03
N LEU A 74 -17.21 1.91 -2.84
CA LEU A 74 -17.51 3.15 -2.11
C LEU A 74 -16.74 4.32 -2.68
N THR A 75 -15.46 4.13 -2.98
CA THR A 75 -14.57 5.14 -3.54
C THR A 75 -13.41 4.49 -4.25
N HIS A 76 -12.78 5.23 -5.15
CA HIS A 76 -11.56 4.79 -5.83
C HIS A 76 -10.71 6.00 -6.23
N GLY A 77 -9.43 5.81 -6.46
CA GLY A 77 -8.51 6.85 -6.90
C GLY A 77 -7.08 6.64 -6.44
N ALA A 78 -6.30 7.72 -6.41
CA ALA A 78 -4.95 7.70 -5.88
C ALA A 78 -4.97 7.37 -4.37
N PRO A 79 -4.04 6.55 -3.87
CA PRO A 79 -4.04 6.13 -2.47
C PRO A 79 -4.10 7.27 -1.47
N GLY A 80 -3.32 8.34 -1.70
CA GLY A 80 -3.30 9.51 -0.82
C GLY A 80 -4.65 10.21 -0.71
N GLU A 81 -5.39 10.32 -1.81
CA GLU A 81 -6.72 10.94 -1.84
C GLU A 81 -7.78 10.05 -1.19
N VAL A 82 -7.80 8.76 -1.58
CA VAL A 82 -8.76 7.79 -1.07
C VAL A 82 -8.64 7.63 0.44
N PHE A 83 -7.44 7.40 0.95
CA PHE A 83 -7.22 7.19 2.38
C PHE A 83 -7.28 8.46 3.23
N ALA A 84 -7.11 9.66 2.64
CA ALA A 84 -7.31 10.92 3.34
C ALA A 84 -8.81 11.23 3.58
N CYS A 85 -9.71 10.63 2.82
CA CYS A 85 -11.14 10.80 2.99
C CYS A 85 -11.64 10.03 4.22
N THR A 86 -11.67 10.68 5.37
CA THR A 86 -12.08 10.08 6.66
C THR A 86 -13.50 9.49 6.58
N GLU A 87 -14.43 10.20 5.95
CA GLU A 87 -15.81 9.74 5.80
C GLU A 87 -15.90 8.41 5.04
N ALA A 88 -15.16 8.27 3.93
CA ALA A 88 -15.13 7.04 3.16
C ALA A 88 -14.51 5.88 3.96
N MET A 89 -13.49 6.16 4.78
CA MET A 89 -12.87 5.16 5.65
C MET A 89 -13.84 4.70 6.75
N GLU A 90 -14.53 5.63 7.40
CA GLU A 90 -15.55 5.30 8.40
C GLU A 90 -16.70 4.48 7.79
N GLN A 91 -17.22 4.88 6.65
CA GLN A 91 -18.25 4.13 5.93
C GLN A 91 -17.77 2.73 5.54
N ALA A 92 -16.51 2.57 5.17
CA ALA A 92 -15.92 1.28 4.86
C ALA A 92 -15.66 0.40 6.10
N GLY A 93 -15.65 0.97 7.29
CA GLY A 93 -15.19 0.31 8.51
C GLY A 93 -13.67 0.09 8.53
N LEU A 94 -12.94 0.96 7.85
CA LEU A 94 -11.47 0.95 7.78
C LEU A 94 -10.88 2.10 8.60
N THR A 95 -9.64 1.91 9.04
CA THR A 95 -8.82 2.98 9.60
C THR A 95 -7.96 3.58 8.50
N GLN A 96 -7.50 4.83 8.69
CA GLN A 96 -6.51 5.41 7.77
C GLN A 96 -5.15 4.73 7.96
N PRO A 97 -4.34 4.58 6.89
CA PRO A 97 -2.93 4.24 7.01
C PRO A 97 -2.22 5.21 7.97
N TRP A 98 -1.26 4.72 8.75
CA TRP A 98 -0.64 5.55 9.80
C TRP A 98 0.03 6.82 9.26
N LEU A 99 0.66 6.76 8.09
CA LEU A 99 1.27 7.94 7.44
C LEU A 99 0.23 8.97 7.00
N VAL A 100 -0.92 8.52 6.50
CA VAL A 100 -2.05 9.38 6.13
C VAL A 100 -2.65 10.00 7.38
N LYS A 101 -2.79 9.24 8.46
CA LYS A 101 -3.31 9.70 9.73
C LYS A 101 -2.43 10.80 10.35
N LEU A 102 -1.10 10.67 10.27
CA LEU A 102 -0.19 11.73 10.69
C LEU A 102 -0.36 13.01 9.86
N HIS A 103 -0.55 12.87 8.56
CA HIS A 103 -0.82 14.01 7.68
C HIS A 103 -2.15 14.69 8.02
N THR A 104 -3.23 13.95 8.13
CA THR A 104 -4.57 14.51 8.35
C THR A 104 -4.76 15.09 9.75
N GLN A 105 -4.15 14.51 10.77
CA GLN A 105 -4.33 14.95 12.17
C GLN A 105 -3.28 15.95 12.65
N LEU A 106 -2.06 15.85 12.17
CA LEU A 106 -0.94 16.68 12.65
C LEU A 106 -0.41 17.66 11.59
N GLY A 107 -0.97 17.65 10.37
CA GLY A 107 -0.48 18.51 9.28
C GLY A 107 0.92 18.17 8.78
N LEU A 108 1.45 16.99 9.13
CA LEU A 108 2.78 16.56 8.69
C LEU A 108 2.78 16.26 7.18
N PRO A 109 3.94 16.31 6.50
CA PRO A 109 4.02 16.01 5.08
C PRO A 109 3.46 14.63 4.75
N LEU A 110 2.63 14.53 3.71
CA LEU A 110 2.15 13.25 3.21
C LEU A 110 3.30 12.50 2.56
N CYS A 111 3.64 11.35 3.11
CA CYS A 111 4.71 10.48 2.64
C CYS A 111 4.15 9.11 2.24
N LYS A 112 4.70 8.52 1.18
CA LYS A 112 4.27 7.23 0.67
C LYS A 112 4.84 6.07 1.49
N THR A 113 6.06 6.24 2.02
CA THR A 113 6.77 5.21 2.78
C THR A 113 7.29 5.75 4.10
N GLU A 114 7.50 4.84 5.06
CA GLU A 114 8.12 5.13 6.34
C GLU A 114 9.52 5.71 6.19
N THR A 115 10.32 5.18 5.28
CA THR A 115 11.67 5.67 4.99
C THR A 115 11.66 7.11 4.50
N GLU A 116 10.73 7.47 3.60
CA GLU A 116 10.56 8.83 3.14
C GLU A 116 10.18 9.77 4.29
N PHE A 117 9.25 9.34 5.14
CA PHE A 117 8.80 10.10 6.30
C PHE A 117 9.94 10.44 7.25
N PHE A 118 10.70 9.44 7.70
CA PHE A 118 11.81 9.67 8.62
C PHE A 118 12.92 10.50 7.99
N HIS A 119 13.21 10.34 6.71
CA HIS A 119 14.18 11.16 6.01
C HIS A 119 13.77 12.64 5.98
N ARG A 120 12.49 12.93 5.75
CA ARG A 120 11.96 14.30 5.78
C ARG A 120 12.00 14.88 7.19
N MET A 121 11.61 14.11 8.20
CA MET A 121 11.61 14.57 9.60
C MET A 121 13.02 14.89 10.09
N GLN A 122 14.02 14.07 9.77
CA GLN A 122 15.41 14.36 10.12
C GLN A 122 15.90 15.67 9.50
N LYS A 123 15.57 15.95 8.23
CA LYS A 123 15.94 17.20 7.57
C LYS A 123 15.28 18.42 8.22
N CYS A 124 14.06 18.33 8.71
CA CYS A 124 13.37 19.41 9.42
C CYS A 124 14.05 19.68 10.77
N ALA A 125 14.35 18.63 11.55
CA ALA A 125 15.00 18.76 12.86
C ALA A 125 16.38 19.43 12.77
N PHE A 126 17.16 19.16 11.73
CA PHE A 126 18.47 19.83 11.51
C PHE A 126 18.35 21.30 11.09
N ARG A 127 17.23 21.71 10.49
CA ARG A 127 17.01 23.11 10.11
C ARG A 127 16.63 24.01 11.28
N GLU A 128 15.94 23.46 12.29
CA GLU A 128 15.55 24.20 13.50
C GLU A 128 16.68 24.28 14.53
N ALA A 129 17.70 23.43 14.43
CA ALA A 129 18.87 23.42 15.31
C ALA A 129 20.04 24.31 14.82
N SER A 130 19.87 24.97 13.69
CA SER A 130 20.88 25.91 13.14
C SER A 130 20.36 27.32 13.16
#